data_a596726a41baf099150fe3df54981b52
#
_entry.id   a596726a41baf099150fe3df54981b52
#
_cell.length_a   1.000
_cell.length_b   1.000
_cell.length_c   1.000
_cell.angle_alpha   90.00
_cell.angle_beta   90.00
_cell.angle_gamma   90.00
#
_symmetry.space_group_name_H-M   'P 1'
#
loop_
_entity.id
_entity.type
_entity.pdbx_description
1 polymer ?
#
loop_
_entity_poly.entity_id
_entity_poly.type
_entity_poly.pdbx_seq_one_letter_code
_entity_poly.pdbx_strand_id
1 'polypeptide(L)'
;MPTPLPADQYWELTTSTITHGGETLHRLRATRAIPEQGVAAGTLGGWVSPQAQLSDAAWVADSAKVLGSVVVTRHALVCGRAEVRDKAQVSGPVIIGDDAVVSDSVTIDADKGATVSGRARMSDHATLYK
;
A
#
# COMPACT_ATOMS: atom_id res chain seq x y z
N MET A 1 -16.41 -17.67 11.83
CA MET A 1 -16.55 -16.26 12.31
C MET A 1 -15.27 -15.52 12.00
N PRO A 2 -15.37 -14.43 11.28
CA PRO A 2 -14.19 -13.60 11.07
C PRO A 2 -13.74 -12.98 12.40
N THR A 3 -12.43 -12.84 12.56
CA THR A 3 -11.86 -12.18 13.70
C THR A 3 -12.21 -10.67 13.62
N PRO A 4 -12.67 -10.04 14.70
CA PRO A 4 -12.90 -8.61 14.68
C PRO A 4 -11.62 -7.87 14.36
N LEU A 5 -11.74 -6.81 13.56
CA LEU A 5 -10.59 -5.99 13.20
C LEU A 5 -10.14 -5.18 14.42
N PRO A 6 -8.83 -4.96 14.60
CA PRO A 6 -8.35 -4.05 15.63
C PRO A 6 -8.95 -2.65 15.48
N ALA A 7 -9.07 -1.93 16.58
CA ALA A 7 -9.69 -0.61 16.56
C ALA A 7 -8.93 0.39 15.70
N ASP A 8 -7.63 0.18 15.49
CA ASP A 8 -6.77 1.03 14.68
C ASP A 8 -6.68 0.58 13.22
N GLN A 9 -7.41 -0.47 12.85
CA GLN A 9 -7.38 -0.96 11.48
C GLN A 9 -8.48 -0.28 10.67
N TYR A 10 -8.09 0.30 9.53
CA TYR A 10 -8.98 1.09 8.70
C TYR A 10 -9.46 0.32 7.46
N TRP A 11 -9.03 -0.91 7.28
CA TRP A 11 -9.28 -1.67 6.05
C TRP A 11 -9.45 -3.15 6.33
N GLU A 12 -10.00 -3.85 5.33
CA GLU A 12 -10.08 -5.30 5.34
C GLU A 12 -9.79 -5.81 3.92
N LEU A 13 -9.39 -7.08 3.82
CA LEU A 13 -9.25 -7.74 2.53
C LEU A 13 -10.57 -8.39 2.16
N THR A 14 -11.01 -8.14 0.92
CA THR A 14 -12.26 -8.73 0.42
C THR A 14 -12.00 -10.10 -0.18
N THR A 15 -13.07 -10.78 -0.60
CA THR A 15 -12.98 -12.07 -1.29
C THR A 15 -12.68 -11.92 -2.77
N SER A 16 -12.71 -10.70 -3.31
CA SER A 16 -12.30 -10.43 -4.69
C SER A 16 -10.80 -10.58 -4.82
N THR A 17 -10.34 -11.43 -5.73
CA THR A 17 -8.92 -11.74 -5.87
C THR A 17 -8.48 -11.66 -7.32
N ILE A 18 -7.20 -11.38 -7.49
CA ILE A 18 -6.48 -11.55 -8.76
C ILE A 18 -5.18 -12.28 -8.50
N THR A 19 -4.62 -12.87 -9.53
CA THR A 19 -3.28 -13.45 -9.47
C THR A 19 -2.33 -12.54 -10.24
N HIS A 20 -1.25 -12.14 -9.58
CA HIS A 20 -0.25 -11.27 -10.17
C HIS A 20 1.12 -11.64 -9.64
N GLY A 21 2.09 -11.86 -10.54
CA GLY A 21 3.44 -12.25 -10.13
C GLY A 21 3.50 -13.54 -9.36
N GLY A 22 2.56 -14.45 -9.58
CA GLY A 22 2.50 -15.73 -8.87
C GLY A 22 1.85 -15.65 -7.49
N GLU A 23 1.34 -14.51 -7.10
CA GLU A 23 0.67 -14.32 -5.81
C GLU A 23 -0.81 -14.01 -6.01
N THR A 24 -1.62 -14.43 -5.04
CA THR A 24 -3.03 -14.06 -4.98
C THR A 24 -3.16 -12.78 -4.19
N LEU A 25 -3.74 -11.76 -4.81
CA LEU A 25 -3.97 -10.46 -4.19
C LEU A 25 -5.45 -10.28 -3.94
N HIS A 26 -5.79 -9.70 -2.81
CA HIS A 26 -7.16 -9.40 -2.42
C HIS A 26 -7.45 -7.92 -2.60
N ARG A 27 -8.67 -7.61 -3.04
CA ARG A 27 -9.09 -6.22 -3.11
C ARG A 27 -9.28 -5.66 -1.71
N LEU A 28 -8.77 -4.46 -1.51
CA LEU A 28 -8.83 -3.75 -0.24
C LEU A 28 -10.15 -3.00 -0.13
N ARG A 29 -10.73 -2.96 1.07
CA ARG A 29 -11.91 -2.15 1.35
C ARG A 29 -11.74 -1.42 2.67
N ALA A 30 -12.08 -0.12 2.67
CA ALA A 30 -12.03 0.67 3.89
C ALA A 30 -13.17 0.27 4.83
N THR A 31 -12.84 -0.01 6.09
CA THR A 31 -13.84 -0.34 7.12
C THR A 31 -14.33 0.92 7.83
N ARG A 32 -13.61 2.01 7.69
CA ARG A 32 -13.97 3.32 8.23
C ARG A 32 -13.38 4.41 7.33
N ALA A 33 -13.81 5.64 7.55
CA ALA A 33 -13.27 6.75 6.79
C ALA A 33 -11.78 6.97 7.11
N ILE A 34 -11.02 7.33 6.10
CA ILE A 34 -9.61 7.70 6.25
C ILE A 34 -9.49 9.12 5.68
N PRO A 35 -9.78 10.15 6.50
CA PRO A 35 -9.81 11.54 5.98
C PRO A 35 -8.49 12.00 5.39
N GLU A 36 -7.37 11.53 5.93
CA GLU A 36 -6.04 11.88 5.44
C GLU A 36 -5.84 11.45 3.99
N GLN A 37 -6.57 10.42 3.55
CA GLN A 37 -6.48 9.91 2.19
C GLN A 37 -7.71 10.23 1.35
N GLY A 38 -8.66 10.96 1.91
CA GLY A 38 -9.91 11.26 1.21
C GLY A 38 -10.78 10.03 0.97
N VAL A 39 -10.70 9.03 1.84
CA VAL A 39 -11.38 7.74 1.66
C VAL A 39 -12.57 7.67 2.59
N ALA A 40 -13.74 7.32 2.05
CA ALA A 40 -14.94 7.06 2.82
C ALA A 40 -15.03 5.58 3.21
N ALA A 41 -15.74 5.30 4.29
CA ALA A 41 -16.02 3.91 4.70
C ALA A 41 -16.70 3.16 3.57
N GLY A 42 -16.28 1.91 3.32
CA GLY A 42 -16.80 1.08 2.24
C GLY A 42 -16.11 1.27 0.90
N THR A 43 -15.19 2.23 0.78
CA THR A 43 -14.46 2.47 -0.47
C THR A 43 -13.58 1.26 -0.80
N LEU A 44 -13.65 0.82 -2.05
CA LEU A 44 -12.76 -0.23 -2.55
C LEU A 44 -11.41 0.39 -2.94
N GLY A 45 -10.34 -0.26 -2.51
CA GLY A 45 -8.98 0.17 -2.82
C GLY A 45 -8.33 -0.70 -3.87
N GLY A 46 -7.00 -0.78 -3.81
CA GLY A 46 -6.21 -1.59 -4.71
C GLY A 46 -6.13 -3.05 -4.28
N TRP A 47 -5.10 -3.72 -4.75
CA TRP A 47 -4.90 -5.16 -4.57
C TRP A 47 -3.72 -5.40 -3.64
N VAL A 48 -3.92 -6.19 -2.60
CA VAL A 48 -2.94 -6.36 -1.52
C VAL A 48 -2.76 -7.84 -1.22
N SER A 49 -1.49 -8.25 -1.06
CA SER A 49 -1.13 -9.59 -0.63
C SER A 49 -1.53 -9.79 0.83
N PRO A 50 -1.98 -10.99 1.23
CA PRO A 50 -2.25 -11.28 2.64
C PRO A 50 -1.02 -11.13 3.54
N GLN A 51 0.18 -11.17 2.98
CA GLN A 51 1.43 -11.04 3.74
C GLN A 51 1.86 -9.60 3.92
N ALA A 52 1.30 -8.68 3.16
CA ALA A 52 1.61 -7.25 3.29
C ALA A 52 1.01 -6.68 4.56
N GLN A 53 1.69 -5.70 5.14
CA GLN A 53 1.23 -5.03 6.35
C GLN A 53 0.97 -3.57 6.04
N LEU A 54 -0.26 -3.17 6.31
CA LEU A 54 -0.68 -1.77 6.22
C LEU A 54 -1.10 -1.34 7.62
N SER A 55 -0.63 -0.20 8.07
CA SER A 55 -0.98 0.29 9.40
C SER A 55 -1.18 1.80 9.39
N ASP A 56 -1.67 2.32 10.51
CA ASP A 56 -2.04 3.72 10.65
C ASP A 56 -3.04 4.11 9.56
N ALA A 57 -2.87 5.25 8.90
CA ALA A 57 -3.77 5.70 7.86
C ALA A 57 -3.24 5.40 6.46
N ALA A 58 -2.41 4.37 6.29
CA ALA A 58 -1.91 3.97 4.99
C ALA A 58 -3.04 3.42 4.12
N TRP A 59 -2.97 3.67 2.83
CA TRP A 59 -4.01 3.26 1.91
C TRP A 59 -3.43 2.85 0.55
N VAL A 60 -4.07 1.88 -0.06
CA VAL A 60 -3.76 1.44 -1.43
C VAL A 60 -5.02 1.67 -2.26
N ALA A 61 -4.91 2.45 -3.32
CA ALA A 61 -6.06 2.91 -4.11
C ALA A 61 -5.95 2.48 -5.58
N ASP A 62 -7.03 2.66 -6.30
CA ASP A 62 -7.11 2.46 -7.75
C ASP A 62 -6.73 1.04 -8.15
N SER A 63 -5.80 0.89 -9.09
CA SER A 63 -5.30 -0.40 -9.55
C SER A 63 -3.92 -0.73 -9.00
N ALA A 64 -3.50 -0.02 -7.96
CA ALA A 64 -2.20 -0.25 -7.34
C ALA A 64 -2.13 -1.65 -6.72
N LYS A 65 -0.93 -2.22 -6.70
CA LYS A 65 -0.70 -3.57 -6.20
C LYS A 65 0.41 -3.55 -5.16
N VAL A 66 0.16 -4.23 -4.06
CA VAL A 66 1.14 -4.42 -2.99
C VAL A 66 1.32 -5.91 -2.78
N LEU A 67 2.50 -6.43 -3.10
CA LEU A 67 2.79 -7.85 -3.11
C LEU A 67 3.87 -8.19 -2.08
N GLY A 68 3.89 -9.46 -1.65
CA GLY A 68 4.95 -9.95 -0.77
C GLY A 68 4.84 -9.43 0.64
N SER A 69 5.98 -9.25 1.29
CA SER A 69 6.08 -8.85 2.69
C SER A 69 6.31 -7.35 2.85
N VAL A 70 5.65 -6.54 2.02
CA VAL A 70 5.76 -5.08 2.05
C VAL A 70 5.14 -4.53 3.33
N VAL A 71 5.75 -3.49 3.87
CA VAL A 71 5.20 -2.74 5.01
C VAL A 71 4.90 -1.32 4.54
N VAL A 72 3.66 -0.88 4.68
CA VAL A 72 3.22 0.47 4.33
C VAL A 72 2.58 1.08 5.56
N THR A 73 3.16 2.15 6.08
CA THR A 73 2.73 2.73 7.34
C THR A 73 2.62 4.25 7.26
N ARG A 74 2.00 4.86 8.26
CA ARG A 74 1.99 6.32 8.49
C ARG A 74 1.43 7.05 7.29
N HIS A 75 0.33 7.26 7.00
CA HIS A 75 -0.29 8.10 5.94
C HIS A 75 0.24 7.85 4.51
N ALA A 76 0.99 6.77 4.27
CA ALA A 76 1.48 6.47 2.93
C ALA A 76 0.32 6.07 2.02
N LEU A 77 0.41 6.46 0.75
CA LEU A 77 -0.60 6.17 -0.25
C LEU A 77 0.04 5.54 -1.48
N VAL A 78 -0.45 4.38 -1.87
CA VAL A 78 -0.07 3.73 -3.12
C VAL A 78 -1.27 3.79 -4.04
N CYS A 79 -1.13 4.37 -5.21
CA CYS A 79 -2.27 4.64 -6.09
C CYS A 79 -1.90 4.48 -7.56
N GLY A 80 -2.85 4.78 -8.45
CA GLY A 80 -2.64 4.61 -9.87
C GLY A 80 -2.44 3.15 -10.24
N ARG A 81 -1.40 2.87 -11.00
CA ARG A 81 -1.01 1.50 -11.37
C ARG A 81 0.32 1.10 -10.73
N ALA A 82 0.68 1.78 -9.65
CA ALA A 82 1.96 1.53 -8.97
C ALA A 82 2.01 0.11 -8.39
N GLU A 83 3.22 -0.41 -8.29
CA GLU A 83 3.49 -1.67 -7.62
C GLU A 83 4.51 -1.47 -6.52
N VAL A 84 4.23 -2.04 -5.35
CA VAL A 84 5.18 -2.14 -4.26
C VAL A 84 5.27 -3.61 -3.89
N ARG A 85 6.46 -4.19 -3.92
CA ARG A 85 6.58 -5.64 -3.78
C ARG A 85 7.83 -6.05 -3.04
N ASP A 86 7.95 -7.36 -2.82
CA ASP A 86 9.08 -8.02 -2.17
C ASP A 86 9.16 -7.65 -0.69
N LYS A 87 10.19 -6.97 -0.23
CA LYS A 87 10.36 -6.60 1.17
C LYS A 87 10.45 -5.09 1.36
N ALA A 88 9.87 -4.32 0.44
CA ALA A 88 9.92 -2.87 0.50
C ALA A 88 9.23 -2.35 1.76
N GLN A 89 9.72 -1.24 2.28
CA GLN A 89 9.15 -0.56 3.45
C GLN A 89 8.89 0.89 3.08
N VAL A 90 7.66 1.34 3.32
CA VAL A 90 7.22 2.69 3.01
C VAL A 90 6.62 3.30 4.26
N SER A 91 7.16 4.41 4.72
CA SER A 91 6.72 5.07 5.94
C SER A 91 6.67 6.58 5.77
N GLY A 92 5.65 7.21 6.32
CA GLY A 92 5.45 8.65 6.24
C GLY A 92 4.41 9.02 5.19
N PRO A 93 4.12 10.33 5.02
CA PRO A 93 3.14 10.79 4.04
C PRO A 93 3.69 10.72 2.61
N VAL A 94 4.00 9.50 2.16
CA VAL A 94 4.60 9.21 0.86
C VAL A 94 3.48 8.86 -0.12
N ILE A 95 3.58 9.37 -1.34
CA ILE A 95 2.68 8.99 -2.42
C ILE A 95 3.47 8.22 -3.47
N ILE A 96 3.05 6.99 -3.74
CA ILE A 96 3.61 6.17 -4.82
C ILE A 96 2.49 5.99 -5.84
N GLY A 97 2.65 6.58 -7.01
CA GLY A 97 1.57 6.64 -7.98
C GLY A 97 2.00 6.41 -9.42
N ASP A 98 1.06 6.62 -10.32
CA ASP A 98 1.23 6.41 -11.76
C ASP A 98 1.70 4.98 -12.06
N ASP A 99 2.81 4.81 -12.75
CA ASP A 99 3.36 3.49 -13.11
C ASP A 99 4.63 3.17 -12.31
N ALA A 100 4.82 3.81 -11.16
CA ALA A 100 6.01 3.61 -10.34
C ALA A 100 6.10 2.18 -9.81
N VAL A 101 7.30 1.67 -9.68
CA VAL A 101 7.56 0.33 -9.13
C VAL A 101 8.58 0.46 -8.01
N VAL A 102 8.24 -0.07 -6.85
CA VAL A 102 9.14 -0.14 -5.68
C VAL A 102 9.27 -1.62 -5.33
N SER A 103 10.48 -2.15 -5.37
CA SER A 103 10.71 -3.59 -5.23
C SER A 103 11.93 -3.89 -4.37
N ASP A 104 12.18 -5.18 -4.18
CA ASP A 104 13.33 -5.68 -3.42
C ASP A 104 13.29 -5.17 -1.97
N SER A 105 14.42 -4.71 -1.44
CA SER A 105 14.53 -4.25 -0.05
C SER A 105 14.58 -2.72 0.06
N VAL A 106 13.84 -2.04 -0.81
CA VAL A 106 13.78 -0.57 -0.80
C VAL A 106 13.18 -0.07 0.50
N THR A 107 13.74 0.99 1.06
CA THR A 107 13.21 1.67 2.23
C THR A 107 12.89 3.12 1.86
N ILE A 108 11.66 3.52 2.10
CA ILE A 108 11.24 4.92 1.98
C ILE A 108 10.78 5.37 3.36
N ASP A 109 11.47 6.34 3.93
CA ASP A 109 11.16 6.89 5.25
C ASP A 109 11.17 8.41 5.12
N ALA A 110 10.00 8.99 4.95
CA ALA A 110 9.89 10.39 4.59
C ALA A 110 8.88 11.09 5.50
N ASP A 111 9.35 11.56 6.65
CA ASP A 111 8.51 12.26 7.63
C ASP A 111 7.87 13.51 7.04
N LYS A 112 8.54 14.17 6.11
CA LYS A 112 8.05 15.40 5.49
C LYS A 112 7.36 15.15 4.17
N GLY A 113 7.15 13.88 3.81
CA GLY A 113 6.49 13.52 2.57
C GLY A 113 7.45 13.36 1.42
N ALA A 114 7.09 12.47 0.52
CA ALA A 114 7.81 12.24 -0.73
C ALA A 114 6.83 11.73 -1.77
N THR A 115 7.18 11.89 -3.04
CA THR A 115 6.36 11.38 -4.13
C THR A 115 7.23 10.54 -5.06
N VAL A 116 6.78 9.33 -5.33
CA VAL A 116 7.38 8.44 -6.33
C VAL A 116 6.31 8.24 -7.40
N SER A 117 6.54 8.73 -8.60
CA SER A 117 5.51 8.76 -9.62
C SER A 117 6.08 8.59 -11.02
N GLY A 118 5.22 8.71 -12.04
CA GLY A 118 5.60 8.51 -13.41
C GLY A 118 6.00 7.06 -13.65
N ARG A 119 7.16 6.86 -14.22
CA ARG A 119 7.72 5.52 -14.46
C ARG A 119 8.93 5.25 -13.57
N ALA A 120 8.99 5.89 -12.42
CA ALA A 120 10.10 5.72 -11.49
C ALA A 120 10.18 4.27 -11.02
N ARG A 121 11.40 3.80 -10.81
CA ARG A 121 11.65 2.47 -10.28
C ARG A 121 12.67 2.56 -9.18
N MET A 122 12.34 1.94 -8.05
CA MET A 122 13.28 1.79 -6.94
C MET A 122 13.45 0.31 -6.69
N SER A 123 14.69 -0.14 -6.59
CA SER A 123 15.00 -1.56 -6.46
C SER A 123 16.28 -1.77 -5.66
N ASP A 124 16.62 -3.04 -5.47
CA ASP A 124 17.77 -3.49 -4.70
C ASP A 124 17.67 -3.03 -3.24
N HIS A 125 18.59 -2.22 -2.76
CA HIS A 125 18.59 -1.71 -1.39
C HIS A 125 18.47 -0.19 -1.36
N ALA A 126 17.83 0.39 -2.37
CA ALA A 126 17.68 1.85 -2.44
C ALA A 126 16.99 2.37 -1.18
N THR A 127 17.40 3.55 -0.74
CA THR A 127 16.86 4.19 0.44
C THR A 127 16.52 5.64 0.12
N LEU A 128 15.32 6.07 0.51
CA LEU A 128 14.89 7.45 0.38
C LEU A 128 14.52 7.97 1.76
N TYR A 129 15.21 9.00 2.21
CA TYR A 129 14.90 9.70 3.46
C TYR A 129 14.57 11.15 3.18
N LYS A 130 13.56 11.65 3.87
CA LYS A 130 13.22 13.07 3.85
C LYS A 130 12.69 13.54 5.19
#